data_80f299b0b8499709e8ea594a76cfe7e5
#
_entry.id   80f299b0b8499709e8ea594a76cfe7e5
#
_cell.length_a   1.000
_cell.length_b   1.000
_cell.length_c   1.000
_cell.angle_alpha   90.00
_cell.angle_beta   90.00
_cell.angle_gamma   90.00
#
_symmetry.space_group_name_H-M   'P 1'
#
loop_
_entity.id
_entity.type
_entity.pdbx_description
1 polymer ?
#
loop_
_entity_poly.entity_id
_entity_poly.type
_entity_poly.pdbx_seq_one_letter_code
_entity_poly.pdbx_strand_id
1 'polypeptide(L)'
;MVNFGGVTENDRKKIVITKDSKAFFHNNVDYCVGTGRMGLALTEEYQEELRLVQKEIGFKHIRGHGLFCDDMAIFQTYEEDGKVRVEYNYTYLDRVMDAYKKVGLRPFLELG
;
A
#
# COMPACT_ATOMS: atom_id res chain seq x y z
N MET A 1 -24.05 30.70 9.46
CA MET A 1 -24.71 30.08 8.29
C MET A 1 -23.73 30.04 7.12
N VAL A 2 -23.39 28.88 6.66
CA VAL A 2 -22.48 28.77 5.51
C VAL A 2 -23.28 29.12 4.25
N ASN A 3 -22.88 30.18 3.57
CA ASN A 3 -23.48 30.54 2.29
C ASN A 3 -22.77 29.76 1.17
N PHE A 4 -23.46 28.87 0.52
CA PHE A 4 -22.95 28.11 -0.62
C PHE A 4 -22.98 28.90 -1.94
N GLY A 5 -22.92 30.21 -1.86
CA GLY A 5 -22.50 31.07 -2.95
C GLY A 5 -23.33 30.97 -4.23
N GLY A 6 -24.63 31.13 -4.15
CA GLY A 6 -25.48 31.24 -5.34
C GLY A 6 -25.93 29.91 -5.95
N VAL A 7 -25.89 28.81 -5.19
CA VAL A 7 -26.54 27.56 -5.61
C VAL A 7 -28.05 27.79 -5.61
N THR A 8 -28.64 27.83 -6.80
CA THR A 8 -30.08 27.93 -7.02
C THR A 8 -30.67 26.53 -7.26
N GLU A 9 -32.02 26.46 -7.25
CA GLU A 9 -32.70 25.19 -7.58
C GLU A 9 -32.36 24.67 -8.98
N ASN A 10 -31.99 25.53 -9.92
CA ASN A 10 -31.57 25.20 -11.27
C ASN A 10 -30.17 24.56 -11.34
N ASP A 11 -29.36 24.76 -10.31
CA ASP A 11 -28.00 24.14 -10.20
C ASP A 11 -28.03 22.73 -9.58
N ARG A 12 -29.19 22.27 -9.14
CA ARG A 12 -29.35 20.94 -8.58
C ARG A 12 -29.37 19.90 -9.68
N LYS A 13 -28.44 18.96 -9.59
CA LYS A 13 -28.44 17.75 -10.46
C LYS A 13 -29.30 16.67 -9.82
N LYS A 14 -30.25 16.15 -10.57
CA LYS A 14 -31.05 15.00 -10.16
C LYS A 14 -30.37 13.73 -10.62
N ILE A 15 -30.03 12.85 -9.67
CA ILE A 15 -29.48 11.54 -9.95
C ILE A 15 -30.60 10.51 -9.76
N VAL A 16 -30.89 9.75 -10.79
CA VAL A 16 -31.87 8.67 -10.76
C VAL A 16 -31.14 7.36 -10.88
N ILE A 17 -31.31 6.49 -9.89
CA ILE A 17 -30.73 5.13 -9.88
C ILE A 17 -31.87 4.16 -10.17
N THR A 18 -31.75 3.42 -11.27
CA THR A 18 -32.72 2.39 -11.68
C THR A 18 -32.02 1.05 -11.89
N LYS A 19 -32.75 -0.05 -11.80
CA LYS A 19 -32.24 -1.40 -12.10
C LYS A 19 -31.85 -1.57 -13.57
N ASP A 20 -32.40 -0.74 -14.45
CA ASP A 20 -32.20 -0.82 -15.88
C ASP A 20 -31.06 0.10 -16.38
N SER A 21 -30.41 0.80 -15.46
CA SER A 21 -29.27 1.64 -15.78
C SER A 21 -28.10 0.78 -16.26
N LYS A 22 -27.70 0.96 -17.53
CA LYS A 22 -26.53 0.33 -18.13
C LYS A 22 -25.46 1.40 -18.28
N ALA A 23 -24.44 1.34 -17.43
CA ALA A 23 -23.26 2.18 -17.56
C ALA A 23 -22.02 1.29 -17.64
N PHE A 24 -21.06 1.67 -18.45
CA PHE A 24 -19.75 1.03 -18.44
C PHE A 24 -18.97 1.55 -17.22
N PHE A 25 -18.62 0.64 -16.32
CA PHE A 25 -17.83 0.98 -15.14
C PHE A 25 -16.42 0.41 -15.29
N HIS A 26 -15.43 1.30 -15.36
CA HIS A 26 -14.03 0.89 -15.25
C HIS A 26 -13.66 0.75 -13.80
N ASN A 27 -13.54 -0.49 -13.35
CA ASN A 27 -13.13 -0.77 -11.99
C ASN A 27 -11.61 -0.80 -11.89
N ASN A 28 -11.03 0.18 -11.18
CA ASN A 28 -9.61 0.24 -10.87
C ASN A 28 -9.32 -0.04 -9.38
N VAL A 29 -10.27 -0.64 -8.67
CA VAL A 29 -10.13 -0.97 -7.24
C VAL A 29 -8.99 -1.96 -7.01
N ASP A 30 -8.70 -2.81 -7.98
CA ASP A 30 -7.62 -3.78 -7.96
C ASP A 30 -6.21 -3.21 -8.27
N TYR A 31 -6.12 -1.90 -8.52
CA TYR A 31 -4.85 -1.28 -8.91
C TYR A 31 -3.82 -1.31 -7.77
N CYS A 32 -4.18 -0.91 -6.57
CA CYS A 32 -3.27 -0.86 -5.45
C CYS A 32 -3.99 -1.12 -4.13
N VAL A 33 -3.42 -1.97 -3.30
CA VAL A 33 -3.86 -2.19 -1.92
C VAL A 33 -2.89 -1.52 -0.96
N GLY A 34 -3.43 -0.86 0.07
CA GLY A 34 -2.64 -0.37 1.19
C GLY A 34 -2.36 -1.51 2.17
N THR A 35 -1.12 -1.69 2.55
CA THR A 35 -0.72 -2.49 3.71
C THR A 35 -0.27 -1.56 4.83
N GLY A 36 -0.13 -2.06 6.02
CA GLY A 36 0.46 -1.29 7.11
C GLY A 36 1.97 -1.11 6.93
N ARG A 37 2.74 -1.39 7.97
CA ARG A 37 4.21 -1.33 7.91
C ARG A 37 4.76 -2.44 7.02
N MET A 38 5.79 -2.13 6.24
CA MET A 38 6.45 -3.11 5.37
C MET A 38 6.99 -4.33 6.11
N GLY A 39 7.46 -4.15 7.34
CA GLY A 39 7.96 -5.23 8.20
C GLY A 39 6.94 -6.34 8.49
N LEU A 40 5.63 -6.06 8.36
CA LEU A 40 4.59 -7.08 8.50
C LEU A 40 4.74 -8.21 7.47
N ALA A 41 5.21 -7.91 6.29
CA ALA A 41 5.42 -8.90 5.23
C ALA A 41 6.55 -9.91 5.53
N LEU A 42 7.30 -9.71 6.61
CA LEU A 42 8.27 -10.67 7.11
C LEU A 42 7.62 -11.82 7.89
N THR A 43 6.37 -11.66 8.34
CA THR A 43 5.63 -12.68 9.08
C THR A 43 4.94 -13.66 8.15
N GLU A 44 4.92 -14.93 8.53
CA GLU A 44 4.25 -15.98 7.75
C GLU A 44 2.74 -15.77 7.70
N GLU A 45 2.13 -15.41 8.83
CA GLU A 45 0.70 -15.10 8.92
C GLU A 45 0.26 -14.05 7.89
N TYR A 46 0.98 -12.94 7.83
CA TYR A 46 0.70 -11.88 6.85
C TYR A 46 0.87 -12.37 5.40
N GLN A 47 1.88 -13.17 5.14
CA GLN A 47 2.11 -13.75 3.81
C GLN A 47 0.98 -14.72 3.38
N GLU A 48 0.43 -15.46 4.31
CA GLU A 48 -0.73 -16.33 4.05
C GLU A 48 -1.99 -15.52 3.74
N GLU A 49 -2.27 -14.50 4.53
CA GLU A 49 -3.37 -13.56 4.27
C GLU A 49 -3.22 -12.89 2.90
N LEU A 50 -2.01 -12.47 2.57
CA LEU A 50 -1.72 -11.84 1.30
C LEU A 50 -1.93 -12.80 0.10
N ARG A 51 -1.57 -14.08 0.25
CA ARG A 51 -1.87 -15.11 -0.75
C ARG A 51 -3.37 -15.26 -0.97
N LEU A 52 -4.14 -15.28 0.11
CA LEU A 52 -5.60 -15.37 0.04
C LEU A 52 -6.20 -14.15 -0.68
N VAL A 53 -5.82 -12.95 -0.28
CA VAL A 53 -6.28 -11.69 -0.90
C VAL A 53 -5.94 -11.66 -2.39
N GLN A 54 -4.74 -12.07 -2.77
CA GLN A 54 -4.33 -12.11 -4.18
C GLN A 54 -5.10 -13.16 -4.99
N LYS A 55 -5.43 -14.29 -4.38
CA LYS A 55 -6.25 -15.31 -5.02
C LYS A 55 -7.68 -14.81 -5.29
N GLU A 56 -8.27 -14.09 -4.35
CA GLU A 56 -9.67 -13.64 -4.42
C GLU A 56 -9.84 -12.34 -5.22
N ILE A 57 -8.89 -11.42 -5.15
CA ILE A 57 -9.01 -10.08 -5.76
C ILE A 57 -7.97 -9.85 -6.85
N GLY A 58 -6.70 -10.15 -6.59
CA GLY A 58 -5.62 -9.98 -7.55
C GLY A 58 -5.17 -8.53 -7.73
N PHE A 59 -4.80 -7.86 -6.65
CA PHE A 59 -4.23 -6.52 -6.72
C PHE A 59 -2.93 -6.50 -7.54
N LYS A 60 -2.67 -5.37 -8.19
CA LYS A 60 -1.46 -5.19 -9.02
C LYS A 60 -0.30 -4.62 -8.23
N HIS A 61 -0.60 -3.72 -7.31
CA HIS A 61 0.40 -3.03 -6.49
C HIS A 61 0.04 -3.12 -5.01
N ILE A 62 1.07 -3.00 -4.18
CA ILE A 62 0.94 -2.91 -2.73
C ILE A 62 1.72 -1.70 -2.22
N ARG A 63 1.08 -0.85 -1.43
CA ARG A 63 1.69 0.31 -0.80
C ARG A 63 1.87 0.03 0.69
N GLY A 64 3.12 0.06 1.14
CA GLY A 64 3.50 -0.03 2.55
C GLY A 64 4.34 1.16 2.98
N HIS A 65 4.27 1.51 4.25
CA HIS A 65 5.10 2.53 4.85
C HIS A 65 6.19 1.93 5.75
N GLY A 66 7.11 2.76 6.20
CA GLY A 66 8.13 2.34 7.16
C GLY A 66 9.26 1.53 6.54
N LEU A 67 9.61 1.78 5.28
CA LEU A 67 10.72 1.12 4.61
C LEU A 67 12.04 1.29 5.39
N PHE A 68 12.28 2.45 5.96
CA PHE A 68 13.50 2.76 6.72
C PHE A 68 13.31 2.71 8.23
N CYS A 69 12.21 2.11 8.72
CA CYS A 69 12.05 1.87 10.14
C CYS A 69 13.03 0.81 10.66
N ASP A 70 13.30 0.84 11.97
CA ASP A 70 14.29 -0.02 12.63
C ASP A 70 14.01 -1.51 12.45
N ASP A 71 12.74 -1.89 12.34
CA ASP A 71 12.32 -3.29 12.09
C ASP A 71 12.72 -3.82 10.71
N MET A 72 13.01 -2.94 9.75
CA MET A 72 13.56 -3.30 8.45
C MET A 72 15.09 -3.43 8.47
N ALA A 73 15.75 -2.91 9.50
CA ALA A 73 17.18 -3.03 9.78
C ALA A 73 18.11 -2.64 8.61
N ILE A 74 17.65 -1.72 7.73
CA ILE A 74 18.43 -1.33 6.54
C ILE A 74 19.64 -0.50 6.92
N PHE A 75 19.46 0.44 7.86
CA PHE A 75 20.51 1.34 8.30
C PHE A 75 20.84 1.09 9.78
N GLN A 76 22.07 0.78 10.06
CA GLN A 76 22.56 0.56 11.41
C GLN A 76 23.84 1.35 11.65
N THR A 77 23.97 1.89 12.85
CA THR A 77 25.19 2.53 13.33
C THR A 77 25.70 1.78 14.55
N TYR A 78 27.00 1.56 14.62
CA TYR A 78 27.65 0.98 15.78
C TYR A 78 28.98 1.68 16.03
N GLU A 79 29.46 1.62 17.25
CA GLU A 79 30.74 2.17 17.63
C GLU A 79 31.79 1.06 17.66
N GLU A 80 32.88 1.30 16.95
CA GLU A 80 34.04 0.43 16.92
C GLU A 80 35.31 1.29 17.07
N ASP A 81 36.12 0.99 18.07
CA ASP A 81 37.37 1.73 18.38
C ASP A 81 37.17 3.25 18.52
N GLY A 82 36.07 3.69 19.15
CA GLY A 82 35.75 5.10 19.34
C GLY A 82 35.31 5.84 18.05
N LYS A 83 35.01 5.10 16.99
CA LYS A 83 34.52 5.64 15.73
C LYS A 83 33.15 5.08 15.40
N VAL A 84 32.26 5.96 14.94
CA VAL A 84 30.94 5.55 14.44
C VAL A 84 31.11 4.91 13.06
N ARG A 85 30.66 3.67 12.97
CA ARG A 85 30.54 2.91 11.71
C ARG A 85 29.09 2.87 11.27
N VAL A 86 28.90 2.85 9.97
CA VAL A 86 27.60 2.73 9.33
C VAL A 86 27.56 1.42 8.54
N GLU A 87 26.48 0.67 8.75
CA GLU A 87 26.24 -0.57 8.01
C GLU A 87 24.86 -0.51 7.33
N TYR A 88 24.79 -0.99 6.09
CA TYR A 88 23.55 -1.16 5.35
C TYR A 88 23.25 -2.65 5.19
N ASN A 89 22.02 -3.05 5.52
CA ASN A 89 21.58 -4.44 5.42
C ASN A 89 20.25 -4.52 4.68
N TYR A 90 20.23 -5.19 3.54
CA TYR A 90 19.06 -5.33 2.69
C TYR A 90 18.34 -6.66 2.83
N THR A 91 18.76 -7.52 3.76
CA THR A 91 18.21 -8.88 3.90
C THR A 91 16.71 -8.89 4.11
N TYR A 92 16.19 -8.04 4.99
CA TYR A 92 14.74 -7.97 5.24
C TYR A 92 13.98 -7.33 4.08
N LEU A 93 14.57 -6.32 3.46
CA LEU A 93 14.00 -5.72 2.26
C LEU A 93 13.87 -6.77 1.14
N ASP A 94 14.90 -7.53 0.88
CA ASP A 94 14.88 -8.59 -0.14
C ASP A 94 13.80 -9.62 0.15
N ARG A 95 13.64 -10.04 1.41
CA ARG A 95 12.59 -10.97 1.83
C ARG A 95 11.18 -10.41 1.60
N VAL A 96 10.95 -9.14 1.91
CA VAL A 96 9.67 -8.49 1.66
C VAL A 96 9.38 -8.41 0.17
N MET A 97 10.35 -8.02 -0.64
CA MET A 97 10.21 -7.93 -2.09
C MET A 97 9.95 -9.30 -2.72
N ASP A 98 10.63 -10.33 -2.25
CA ASP A 98 10.40 -11.71 -2.69
C ASP A 98 9.00 -12.20 -2.31
N ALA A 99 8.52 -11.89 -1.11
CA ALA A 99 7.17 -12.23 -0.68
C ALA A 99 6.11 -11.58 -1.57
N TYR A 100 6.27 -10.32 -1.91
CA TYR A 100 5.37 -9.61 -2.84
C TYR A 100 5.42 -10.21 -4.24
N LYS A 101 6.62 -10.47 -4.75
CA LYS A 101 6.82 -11.07 -6.06
C LYS A 101 6.17 -12.44 -6.19
N LYS A 102 6.25 -13.28 -5.16
CA LYS A 102 5.64 -14.62 -5.14
C LYS A 102 4.13 -14.61 -5.36
N VAL A 103 3.46 -13.55 -4.95
CA VAL A 103 2.00 -13.39 -5.10
C VAL A 103 1.62 -12.43 -6.22
N GLY A 104 2.57 -12.03 -7.05
CA GLY A 104 2.31 -11.18 -8.23
C GLY A 104 2.10 -9.70 -7.92
N LEU A 105 2.50 -9.23 -6.72
CA LEU A 105 2.41 -7.84 -6.32
C LEU A 105 3.69 -7.07 -6.69
N ARG A 106 3.50 -5.83 -7.11
CA ARG A 106 4.57 -4.85 -7.27
C ARG A 106 4.49 -3.80 -6.17
N PRO A 107 5.57 -3.50 -5.47
CA PRO A 107 5.55 -2.49 -4.43
C PRO A 107 5.38 -1.09 -5.02
N PHE A 108 4.53 -0.30 -4.37
CA PHE A 108 4.48 1.15 -4.50
C PHE A 108 5.21 1.71 -3.28
N LEU A 109 6.47 2.09 -3.46
CA LEU A 109 7.35 2.44 -2.34
C LEU A 109 7.05 3.81 -1.78
N GLU A 110 6.96 3.87 -0.47
CA GLU A 110 6.93 5.08 0.32
C GLU A 110 8.28 5.20 1.05
N LEU A 111 8.98 6.31 0.80
CA LEU A 111 10.35 6.50 1.30
C LEU A 111 10.41 7.20 2.67
N GLY A 112 9.28 7.61 3.24
CA GLY A 112 9.22 8.32 4.51
C GLY A 112 8.41 7.60 5.57
#